data_88476cd6a1dc638616e36e0ba70b43b0
#
_entry.id   88476cd6a1dc638616e36e0ba70b43b0
#
_cell.length_a   1.000
_cell.length_b   1.000
_cell.length_c   1.000
_cell.angle_alpha   90.00
_cell.angle_beta   90.00
_cell.angle_gamma   90.00
#
_symmetry.space_group_name_H-M   'P 1'
#
loop_
_entity.id
_entity.type
_entity.pdbx_description
1 polymer ?
#
loop_
_entity_poly.entity_id
_entity_poly.type
_entity_poly.pdbx_seq_one_letter_code
_entity_poly.pdbx_strand_id
1 'polypeptide(L)'
;LEAKEIYRDKKVVTLALIPRRGGLPIRDAVVYSFTPYGFADQKIELLNAEQVKKDLHITLATSALKKRVLQIIGINQLGGMVNPYHWTDMPLQLSVIDVRPDLKISNTERGLFFQISLDNYVPALAQLKLANDNTFQAFKLEQIQPNVFLSEKLPHHVVDNIKYVDVELSNKELSRQTRFHYLFTPVVPGSESVAFSNNRNCSVKALPGSFYQNSVIWIDEVATSAPVK
;
A
#
# COMPACT_ATOMS: atom_id res chain seq x y z
N LEU A 1 9.94 -10.18 11.42
CA LEU A 1 10.26 -9.24 12.49
C LEU A 1 8.99 -8.83 13.20
N GLU A 2 9.06 -8.65 14.50
CA GLU A 2 8.05 -8.06 15.36
C GLU A 2 8.76 -7.04 16.27
N ALA A 3 8.14 -5.93 16.58
CA ALA A 3 8.66 -4.96 17.54
C ALA A 3 7.67 -4.81 18.70
N LYS A 4 8.19 -4.94 19.92
CA LYS A 4 7.41 -4.80 21.15
C LYS A 4 8.00 -3.71 22.02
N GLU A 5 7.17 -2.77 22.44
CA GLU A 5 7.58 -1.77 23.42
C GLU A 5 7.82 -2.42 24.79
N ILE A 6 9.02 -2.24 25.34
CA ILE A 6 9.43 -2.79 26.63
C ILE A 6 9.71 -1.72 27.68
N TYR A 7 9.97 -0.49 27.25
CA TYR A 7 10.18 0.64 28.15
C TYR A 7 9.77 1.95 27.48
N ARG A 8 9.22 2.88 28.26
CA ARG A 8 8.90 4.24 27.84
C ARG A 8 9.00 5.21 29.00
N ASP A 9 9.58 6.37 28.71
CA ASP A 9 9.48 7.55 29.57
C ASP A 9 9.23 8.81 28.73
N LYS A 10 9.39 10.00 29.35
CA LYS A 10 9.18 11.29 28.66
C LYS A 10 10.22 11.57 27.57
N LYS A 11 11.38 10.93 27.60
CA LYS A 11 12.53 11.21 26.72
C LYS A 11 12.79 10.08 25.73
N VAL A 12 12.58 8.84 26.13
CA VAL A 12 12.95 7.67 25.34
C VAL A 12 11.89 6.59 25.31
N VAL A 13 11.91 5.80 24.23
CA VAL A 13 11.17 4.55 24.08
C VAL A 13 12.16 3.45 23.70
N THR A 14 12.06 2.30 24.32
CA THR A 14 12.85 1.12 23.96
C THR A 14 11.94 0.04 23.41
N LEU A 15 12.29 -0.44 22.22
CA LEU A 15 11.59 -1.51 21.51
C LEU A 15 12.47 -2.75 21.49
N ALA A 16 11.90 -3.91 21.82
CA ALA A 16 12.52 -5.21 21.57
C ALA A 16 12.14 -5.68 20.15
N LEU A 17 13.14 -5.92 19.31
CA LEU A 17 12.99 -6.47 17.97
C LEU A 17 13.12 -7.98 18.02
N ILE A 18 12.02 -8.66 17.84
CA ILE A 18 11.89 -10.12 18.03
C ILE A 18 11.87 -10.78 16.65
N PRO A 19 12.78 -11.74 16.36
CA PRO A 19 12.69 -12.49 15.12
C PRO A 19 11.42 -13.35 15.10
N ARG A 20 10.79 -13.52 13.94
CA ARG A 20 9.68 -14.49 13.81
C ARG A 20 10.15 -15.89 14.15
N ARG A 21 9.19 -16.76 14.53
CA ARG A 21 9.47 -18.15 14.88
C ARG A 21 10.33 -18.85 13.81
N GLY A 22 11.48 -19.38 14.22
CA GLY A 22 12.46 -19.99 13.31
C GLY A 22 13.39 -19.00 12.60
N GLY A 23 13.22 -17.69 12.80
CA GLY A 23 14.12 -16.67 12.24
C GLY A 23 15.45 -16.59 12.97
N LEU A 24 16.48 -16.10 12.25
CA LEU A 24 17.79 -15.83 12.83
C LEU A 24 17.72 -14.62 13.77
N PRO A 25 18.55 -14.57 14.82
CA PRO A 25 18.67 -13.43 15.70
C PRO A 25 18.93 -12.14 14.92
N ILE A 26 18.31 -11.04 15.36
CA ILE A 26 18.53 -9.72 14.79
C ILE A 26 19.79 -9.14 15.41
N ARG A 27 20.76 -8.72 14.57
CA ARG A 27 22.03 -8.14 15.00
C ARG A 27 22.01 -6.62 15.01
N ASP A 28 21.28 -6.04 14.07
CA ASP A 28 21.25 -4.59 13.85
C ASP A 28 19.89 -4.17 13.28
N ALA A 29 19.59 -2.90 13.31
CA ALA A 29 18.36 -2.36 12.74
C ALA A 29 18.56 -0.96 12.15
N VAL A 30 17.82 -0.69 11.08
CA VAL A 30 17.67 0.65 10.52
C VAL A 30 16.22 1.08 10.71
N VAL A 31 16.01 2.30 11.21
CA VAL A 31 14.68 2.85 11.47
C VAL A 31 14.49 4.11 10.64
N TYR A 32 13.42 4.11 9.86
CA TYR A 32 12.94 5.29 9.15
C TYR A 32 11.64 5.77 9.78
N SER A 33 11.44 7.08 9.82
CA SER A 33 10.19 7.68 10.26
C SER A 33 9.45 8.35 9.11
N PHE A 34 8.18 8.05 9.02
CA PHE A 34 7.27 8.62 8.03
C PHE A 34 6.24 9.49 8.71
N THR A 35 5.81 10.55 8.04
CA THR A 35 4.56 11.19 8.42
C THR A 35 3.41 10.21 8.18
N PRO A 36 2.23 10.38 8.81
CA PRO A 36 1.06 9.56 8.52
C PRO A 36 0.64 9.57 7.05
N TYR A 37 1.04 10.60 6.32
CA TYR A 37 0.74 10.77 4.89
C TYR A 37 1.79 10.14 3.96
N GLY A 38 2.86 9.55 4.50
CA GLY A 38 3.87 8.84 3.71
C GLY A 38 4.78 9.72 2.85
N PHE A 39 4.77 11.05 3.03
CA PHE A 39 5.47 11.95 2.12
C PHE A 39 6.95 12.19 2.43
N ALA A 40 7.42 11.79 3.59
CA ALA A 40 8.82 11.98 3.94
C ALA A 40 9.30 10.83 4.81
N ASP A 41 10.43 10.28 4.44
CA ASP A 41 11.20 9.38 5.29
C ASP A 41 12.39 10.11 5.88
N GLN A 42 12.63 9.87 7.13
CA GLN A 42 13.80 10.36 7.85
C GLN A 42 14.43 9.16 8.57
N LYS A 43 15.69 8.90 8.28
CA LYS A 43 16.43 7.93 9.08
C LYS A 43 16.54 8.44 10.51
N ILE A 44 16.10 7.62 11.46
CA ILE A 44 16.21 7.93 12.88
C ILE A 44 17.51 7.35 13.42
N GLU A 45 18.26 8.15 14.12
CA GLU A 45 19.42 7.70 14.87
C GLU A 45 18.97 6.94 16.13
N LEU A 46 19.53 5.76 16.33
CA LEU A 46 19.31 4.96 17.51
C LEU A 46 20.15 5.54 18.65
N LEU A 47 19.53 5.84 19.78
CA LEU A 47 20.24 6.29 20.98
C LEU A 47 21.03 5.13 21.61
N ASN A 48 20.51 3.93 21.50
CA ASN A 48 21.17 2.70 21.94
C ASN A 48 20.65 1.51 21.14
N ALA A 49 21.50 0.49 20.97
CA ALA A 49 21.15 -0.81 20.43
C ALA A 49 21.89 -1.88 21.22
N GLU A 50 21.16 -2.74 21.92
CA GLU A 50 21.74 -3.76 22.81
C GLU A 50 21.14 -5.12 22.49
N GLN A 51 22.01 -6.12 22.36
CA GLN A 51 21.61 -7.50 22.15
C GLN A 51 21.23 -8.15 23.47
N VAL A 52 19.99 -8.58 23.58
CA VAL A 52 19.45 -9.31 24.73
C VAL A 52 18.99 -10.68 24.28
N LYS A 53 19.80 -11.71 24.49
CA LYS A 53 19.58 -13.08 23.98
C LYS A 53 19.44 -13.12 22.45
N LYS A 54 18.24 -13.37 21.92
CA LYS A 54 17.94 -13.41 20.48
C LYS A 54 17.31 -12.10 19.97
N ASP A 55 16.94 -11.21 20.86
CA ASP A 55 16.25 -9.96 20.55
C ASP A 55 17.24 -8.82 20.52
N LEU A 56 17.00 -7.85 19.65
CA LEU A 56 17.73 -6.59 19.63
C LEU A 56 16.88 -5.52 20.29
N HIS A 57 17.35 -4.94 21.38
CA HIS A 57 16.70 -3.81 22.03
C HIS A 57 17.23 -2.51 21.41
N ILE A 58 16.35 -1.70 20.83
CA ILE A 58 16.68 -0.40 20.27
C ILE A 58 16.01 0.70 21.08
N THR A 59 16.72 1.77 21.35
CA THR A 59 16.22 2.95 22.08
C THR A 59 16.16 4.16 21.16
N LEU A 60 15.02 4.81 21.15
CA LEU A 60 14.69 5.96 20.30
C LEU A 60 14.25 7.15 21.15
N ALA A 61 14.54 8.37 20.71
CA ALA A 61 14.03 9.57 21.36
C ALA A 61 12.50 9.67 21.18
N THR A 62 11.75 9.88 22.27
CA THR A 62 10.28 10.05 22.22
C THR A 62 9.87 11.22 21.31
N SER A 63 10.70 12.27 21.20
CA SER A 63 10.45 13.41 20.31
C SER A 63 10.43 13.02 18.82
N ALA A 64 11.18 11.99 18.43
CA ALA A 64 11.21 11.50 17.06
C ALA A 64 9.97 10.69 16.68
N LEU A 65 9.13 10.32 17.66
CA LEU A 65 7.99 9.42 17.46
C LEU A 65 6.65 10.14 17.33
N LYS A 66 6.56 11.40 17.75
CA LYS A 66 5.30 12.14 17.78
C LYS A 66 4.65 12.23 16.40
N LYS A 67 3.44 11.66 16.27
CA LYS A 67 2.63 11.66 15.05
C LYS A 67 3.38 11.08 13.83
N ARG A 68 4.19 10.05 14.06
CA ARG A 68 4.96 9.39 13.01
C ARG A 68 4.74 7.89 13.02
N VAL A 69 5.00 7.27 11.88
CA VAL A 69 5.05 5.83 11.72
C VAL A 69 6.51 5.45 11.51
N LEU A 70 6.96 4.45 12.22
CA LEU A 70 8.31 3.91 12.06
C LEU A 70 8.26 2.70 11.12
N GLN A 71 9.17 2.67 10.17
CA GLN A 71 9.53 1.48 9.44
C GLN A 71 10.84 0.94 10.01
N ILE A 72 10.79 -0.23 10.61
CA ILE A 72 11.93 -0.88 11.27
C ILE A 72 12.39 -2.02 10.39
N ILE A 73 13.61 -1.96 9.90
CA ILE A 73 14.25 -2.99 9.08
C ILE A 73 15.33 -3.65 9.95
N GLY A 74 15.10 -4.91 10.34
CA GLY A 74 16.12 -5.69 11.05
C GLY A 74 17.17 -6.25 10.12
N ILE A 75 18.40 -6.38 10.61
CA ILE A 75 19.51 -7.07 9.93
C ILE A 75 19.86 -8.28 10.79
N ASN A 76 19.75 -9.47 10.22
CA ASN A 76 20.08 -10.69 10.94
C ASN A 76 21.58 -10.93 11.08
N GLN A 77 21.97 -11.94 11.81
CA GLN A 77 23.41 -12.28 12.06
C GLN A 77 24.20 -12.55 10.79
N LEU A 78 23.56 -12.96 9.70
CA LEU A 78 24.22 -13.21 8.41
C LEU A 78 24.26 -11.96 7.51
N GLY A 79 23.78 -10.81 8.00
CA GLY A 79 23.72 -9.56 7.22
C GLY A 79 22.50 -9.46 6.30
N GLY A 80 21.59 -10.44 6.30
CA GLY A 80 20.36 -10.39 5.52
C GLY A 80 19.34 -9.43 6.13
N MET A 81 18.69 -8.61 5.27
CA MET A 81 17.58 -7.75 5.70
C MET A 81 16.34 -8.59 5.98
N VAL A 82 15.66 -8.25 7.05
CA VAL A 82 14.37 -8.85 7.42
C VAL A 82 13.24 -7.94 6.95
N ASN A 83 12.11 -8.53 6.55
CA ASN A 83 10.94 -7.76 6.13
C ASN A 83 10.62 -6.64 7.12
N PRO A 84 10.34 -5.42 6.61
CA PRO A 84 10.06 -4.27 7.46
C PRO A 84 8.90 -4.53 8.43
N TYR A 85 9.02 -3.99 9.62
CA TYR A 85 7.94 -3.91 10.59
C TYR A 85 7.52 -2.46 10.76
N HIS A 86 6.22 -2.19 10.77
CA HIS A 86 5.70 -0.84 10.97
C HIS A 86 5.19 -0.71 12.40
N TRP A 87 5.69 0.29 13.10
CA TRP A 87 5.32 0.62 14.46
C TRP A 87 4.86 2.08 14.54
N THR A 88 3.87 2.37 15.35
CA THR A 88 3.37 3.73 15.53
C THR A 88 3.04 4.00 16.99
N ASP A 89 3.35 5.22 17.41
CA ASP A 89 2.95 5.80 18.70
C ASP A 89 1.58 6.50 18.63
N MET A 90 0.98 6.54 17.46
CA MET A 90 -0.33 7.17 17.32
C MET A 90 -1.39 6.32 18.03
N PRO A 91 -2.26 6.95 18.83
CA PRO A 91 -3.42 6.24 19.33
C PRO A 91 -4.21 5.67 18.13
N LEU A 92 -4.62 4.41 18.24
CA LEU A 92 -5.39 3.65 17.25
C LEU A 92 -6.79 4.25 16.96
N GLN A 93 -6.96 5.54 17.09
CA GLN A 93 -8.24 6.25 17.00
C GLN A 93 -8.60 6.75 15.61
N LEU A 94 -7.74 6.54 14.59
CA LEU A 94 -8.16 6.81 13.23
C LEU A 94 -9.11 5.69 12.78
N SER A 95 -10.37 6.02 12.72
CA SER A 95 -11.41 5.13 12.20
C SER A 95 -11.15 4.87 10.71
N VAL A 96 -11.23 3.63 10.28
CA VAL A 96 -11.21 3.27 8.85
C VAL A 96 -12.29 4.05 8.06
N ILE A 97 -13.32 4.49 8.75
CA ILE A 97 -14.42 5.28 8.16
C ILE A 97 -13.95 6.65 7.66
N ASP A 98 -12.96 7.25 8.32
CA ASP A 98 -12.47 8.60 7.99
C ASP A 98 -11.39 8.60 6.89
N VAL A 99 -11.01 7.42 6.43
CA VAL A 99 -9.95 7.27 5.41
C VAL A 99 -10.57 7.26 4.02
N ARG A 100 -9.98 8.05 3.13
CA ARG A 100 -10.30 8.05 1.70
C ARG A 100 -9.19 7.32 0.94
N PRO A 101 -9.47 6.17 0.34
CA PRO A 101 -8.51 5.51 -0.51
C PRO A 101 -8.40 6.23 -1.86
N ASP A 102 -7.17 6.42 -2.32
CA ASP A 102 -6.86 6.78 -3.69
C ASP A 102 -6.41 5.51 -4.43
N LEU A 103 -7.04 5.21 -5.56
CA LEU A 103 -6.77 4.02 -6.35
C LEU A 103 -6.00 4.40 -7.63
N LYS A 104 -4.81 3.84 -7.79
CA LYS A 104 -4.01 3.91 -9.01
C LYS A 104 -3.88 2.55 -9.65
N ILE A 105 -4.07 2.51 -10.96
CA ILE A 105 -3.92 1.30 -11.76
C ILE A 105 -2.71 1.49 -12.66
N SER A 106 -1.78 0.54 -12.62
CA SER A 106 -0.60 0.52 -13.49
C SER A 106 -0.70 -0.64 -14.45
N ASN A 107 -0.56 -0.34 -15.75
CA ASN A 107 -0.51 -1.33 -16.80
C ASN A 107 0.95 -1.61 -17.19
N THR A 108 1.31 -2.87 -17.23
CA THR A 108 2.64 -3.35 -17.64
C THR A 108 2.50 -4.37 -18.77
N GLU A 109 3.60 -4.70 -19.42
CA GLU A 109 3.61 -5.73 -20.49
C GLU A 109 3.02 -7.08 -20.05
N ARG A 110 3.07 -7.39 -18.77
CA ARG A 110 2.71 -8.72 -18.23
C ARG A 110 1.50 -8.72 -17.31
N GLY A 111 0.81 -7.60 -17.16
CA GLY A 111 -0.39 -7.51 -16.30
C GLY A 111 -0.57 -6.17 -15.62
N LEU A 112 -1.56 -6.12 -14.76
CA LEU A 112 -2.01 -4.96 -14.03
C LEU A 112 -1.57 -5.00 -12.57
N PHE A 113 -1.29 -3.84 -12.00
CA PHE A 113 -1.15 -3.63 -10.57
C PHE A 113 -2.15 -2.61 -10.10
N PHE A 114 -2.74 -2.85 -8.94
CA PHE A 114 -3.62 -1.93 -8.26
C PHE A 114 -2.92 -1.44 -6.99
N GLN A 115 -2.69 -0.14 -6.92
CA GLN A 115 -2.10 0.51 -5.75
C GLN A 115 -3.17 1.34 -5.05
N ILE A 116 -3.31 1.12 -3.75
CA ILE A 116 -4.17 1.90 -2.89
C ILE A 116 -3.29 2.78 -2.01
N SER A 117 -3.52 4.08 -2.05
CA SER A 117 -2.88 5.03 -1.13
C SER A 117 -3.94 5.63 -0.20
N LEU A 118 -3.60 5.79 1.07
CA LEU A 118 -4.49 6.35 2.09
C LEU A 118 -3.99 7.73 2.50
N ASP A 119 -4.92 8.65 2.75
CA ASP A 119 -4.60 10.00 3.22
C ASP A 119 -3.86 9.99 4.56
N ASN A 120 -4.21 9.02 5.41
CA ASN A 120 -3.64 8.86 6.73
C ASN A 120 -3.20 7.41 6.94
N TYR A 121 -2.18 7.21 7.81
CA TYR A 121 -1.86 5.87 8.25
C TYR A 121 -3.00 5.29 9.09
N VAL A 122 -3.49 4.14 8.66
CA VAL A 122 -4.47 3.35 9.39
C VAL A 122 -3.98 1.91 9.41
N PRO A 123 -3.87 1.27 10.58
CA PRO A 123 -3.56 -0.14 10.67
C PRO A 123 -4.76 -0.97 10.19
N ALA A 124 -4.85 -1.16 8.90
CA ALA A 124 -5.95 -1.82 8.22
C ALA A 124 -5.47 -3.03 7.41
N LEU A 125 -6.39 -3.96 7.17
CA LEU A 125 -6.27 -4.93 6.09
C LEU A 125 -6.97 -4.35 4.87
N ALA A 126 -6.34 -4.43 3.72
CA ALA A 126 -6.91 -3.97 2.47
C ALA A 126 -7.18 -5.13 1.52
N GLN A 127 -8.34 -5.13 0.90
CA GLN A 127 -8.76 -6.09 -0.10
C GLN A 127 -9.29 -5.37 -1.33
N LEU A 128 -8.93 -5.85 -2.50
CA LEU A 128 -9.46 -5.41 -3.78
C LEU A 128 -10.53 -6.41 -4.24
N LYS A 129 -11.67 -5.92 -4.68
CA LYS A 129 -12.70 -6.74 -5.32
C LYS A 129 -12.97 -6.21 -6.72
N LEU A 130 -12.69 -7.01 -7.73
CA LEU A 130 -13.06 -6.74 -9.10
C LEU A 130 -14.44 -7.34 -9.34
N ALA A 131 -15.41 -6.52 -9.69
CA ALA A 131 -16.81 -6.94 -9.73
C ALA A 131 -17.54 -6.48 -11.01
N ASN A 132 -18.53 -7.25 -11.39
CA ASN A 132 -19.61 -6.86 -12.29
C ASN A 132 -20.96 -7.04 -11.55
N ASP A 133 -22.07 -6.93 -12.28
CA ASP A 133 -23.39 -6.98 -11.66
C ASP A 133 -23.72 -8.34 -11.01
N ASN A 134 -23.05 -9.42 -11.39
CA ASN A 134 -23.40 -10.79 -11.01
C ASN A 134 -22.30 -11.52 -10.24
N THR A 135 -21.03 -11.12 -10.40
CA THR A 135 -19.89 -11.84 -9.87
C THR A 135 -18.84 -10.89 -9.34
N PHE A 136 -18.03 -11.35 -8.42
CA PHE A 136 -16.82 -10.64 -7.99
C PHE A 136 -15.67 -11.61 -7.77
N GLN A 137 -14.46 -11.08 -7.91
CA GLN A 137 -13.22 -11.76 -7.55
C GLN A 137 -12.44 -10.88 -6.57
N ALA A 138 -12.03 -11.46 -5.45
CA ALA A 138 -11.34 -10.74 -4.39
C ALA A 138 -9.85 -11.05 -4.38
N PHE A 139 -9.03 -10.02 -4.18
CA PHE A 139 -7.59 -10.08 -4.11
C PHE A 139 -7.10 -9.40 -2.84
N LYS A 140 -6.19 -10.06 -2.13
CA LYS A 140 -5.53 -9.47 -0.99
C LYS A 140 -4.50 -8.46 -1.46
N LEU A 141 -4.45 -7.31 -0.81
CA LEU A 141 -3.42 -6.30 -1.02
C LEU A 141 -2.33 -6.43 0.04
N GLU A 142 -1.09 -6.32 -0.38
CA GLU A 142 0.07 -6.31 0.51
C GLU A 142 0.41 -4.87 0.88
N GLN A 143 0.60 -4.61 2.16
CA GLN A 143 1.06 -3.30 2.63
C GLN A 143 2.55 -3.16 2.35
N ILE A 144 2.92 -2.25 1.46
CA ILE A 144 4.30 -1.97 1.07
C ILE A 144 4.89 -0.76 1.79
N GLN A 145 4.03 0.16 2.24
CA GLN A 145 4.37 1.32 3.06
C GLN A 145 3.24 1.55 4.08
N PRO A 146 3.44 2.37 5.12
CA PRO A 146 2.44 2.57 6.18
C PRO A 146 1.03 2.89 5.70
N ASN A 147 0.90 3.60 4.59
CA ASN A 147 -0.37 4.03 4.02
C ASN A 147 -0.52 3.61 2.54
N VAL A 148 0.29 2.66 2.05
CA VAL A 148 0.24 2.19 0.66
C VAL A 148 0.13 0.68 0.61
N PHE A 149 -0.85 0.21 -0.14
CA PHE A 149 -1.12 -1.19 -0.40
C PHE A 149 -1.00 -1.48 -1.89
N LEU A 150 -0.47 -2.64 -2.24
CA LEU A 150 -0.26 -3.07 -3.62
C LEU A 150 -0.85 -4.46 -3.83
N SER A 151 -1.49 -4.68 -4.98
CA SER A 151 -1.90 -6.01 -5.40
C SER A 151 -0.69 -6.83 -5.87
N GLU A 152 -0.83 -8.13 -5.89
CA GLU A 152 -0.02 -8.94 -6.80
C GLU A 152 -0.25 -8.51 -8.26
N LYS A 153 0.62 -8.97 -9.16
CA LYS A 153 0.44 -8.74 -10.59
C LYS A 153 -0.72 -9.58 -11.12
N LEU A 154 -1.75 -8.93 -11.62
CA LEU A 154 -2.94 -9.58 -12.17
C LEU A 154 -2.87 -9.65 -13.69
N PRO A 155 -3.20 -10.79 -14.31
CA PRO A 155 -3.28 -10.90 -15.78
C PRO A 155 -4.32 -9.94 -16.36
N HIS A 156 -4.12 -9.45 -17.58
CA HIS A 156 -5.03 -8.48 -18.20
C HIS A 156 -6.48 -8.97 -18.29
N HIS A 157 -6.71 -10.27 -18.55
CA HIS A 157 -8.07 -10.82 -18.66
C HIS A 157 -8.87 -10.81 -17.35
N VAL A 158 -8.24 -10.54 -16.21
CA VAL A 158 -8.94 -10.45 -14.91
C VAL A 158 -9.92 -9.27 -14.87
N VAL A 159 -9.67 -8.24 -15.68
CA VAL A 159 -10.57 -7.08 -15.78
C VAL A 159 -11.55 -7.16 -16.94
N ASP A 160 -11.61 -8.29 -17.66
CA ASP A 160 -12.61 -8.51 -18.70
C ASP A 160 -14.02 -8.48 -18.09
N ASN A 161 -14.88 -7.63 -18.64
CA ASN A 161 -16.25 -7.41 -18.17
C ASN A 161 -16.39 -6.86 -16.74
N ILE A 162 -15.32 -6.35 -16.15
CA ILE A 162 -15.38 -5.66 -14.85
C ILE A 162 -15.97 -4.27 -15.05
N LYS A 163 -16.87 -3.88 -14.13
CA LYS A 163 -17.51 -2.56 -14.07
C LYS A 163 -17.07 -1.77 -12.84
N TYR A 164 -16.71 -2.48 -11.78
CA TYR A 164 -16.42 -1.89 -10.47
C TYR A 164 -15.14 -2.43 -9.91
N VAL A 165 -14.37 -1.53 -9.32
CA VAL A 165 -13.23 -1.86 -8.48
C VAL A 165 -13.58 -1.41 -7.07
N ASP A 166 -13.88 -2.36 -6.21
CA ASP A 166 -14.21 -2.09 -4.81
C ASP A 166 -12.95 -2.26 -3.96
N VAL A 167 -12.63 -1.24 -3.20
CA VAL A 167 -11.58 -1.29 -2.18
C VAL A 167 -12.24 -1.44 -0.83
N GLU A 168 -11.95 -2.54 -0.16
CA GLU A 168 -12.39 -2.79 1.21
C GLU A 168 -11.21 -2.62 2.17
N LEU A 169 -11.37 -1.70 3.09
CA LEU A 169 -10.46 -1.48 4.21
C LEU A 169 -11.13 -1.98 5.48
N SER A 170 -10.44 -2.80 6.25
CA SER A 170 -10.99 -3.32 7.49
C SER A 170 -9.92 -3.35 8.59
N ASN A 171 -10.36 -3.20 9.82
CA ASN A 171 -9.61 -3.53 11.01
C ASN A 171 -10.45 -4.47 11.90
N LYS A 172 -10.03 -4.69 13.12
CA LYS A 172 -10.75 -5.61 14.04
C LYS A 172 -12.19 -5.18 14.36
N GLU A 173 -12.51 -3.91 14.21
CA GLU A 173 -13.76 -3.33 14.71
C GLU A 173 -14.62 -2.74 13.58
N LEU A 174 -14.01 -2.29 12.51
CA LEU A 174 -14.66 -1.53 11.45
C LEU A 174 -14.27 -2.01 10.07
N SER A 175 -15.19 -1.89 9.13
CA SER A 175 -14.96 -2.11 7.70
C SER A 175 -15.56 -0.97 6.89
N ARG A 176 -14.86 -0.56 5.84
CA ARG A 176 -15.34 0.40 4.85
C ARG A 176 -15.07 -0.12 3.45
N GLN A 177 -16.08 -0.01 2.60
CA GLN A 177 -15.97 -0.27 1.18
C GLN A 177 -16.07 1.04 0.41
N THR A 178 -15.15 1.25 -0.53
CA THR A 178 -15.18 2.35 -1.50
C THR A 178 -15.23 1.77 -2.90
N ARG A 179 -16.19 2.21 -3.69
CA ARG A 179 -16.42 1.74 -5.07
C ARG A 179 -15.89 2.75 -6.06
N PHE A 180 -15.09 2.25 -7.00
CA PHE A 180 -14.60 2.98 -8.16
C PHE A 180 -15.23 2.38 -9.43
N HIS A 181 -15.58 3.23 -10.35
CA HIS A 181 -16.14 2.83 -11.65
C HIS A 181 -15.04 2.91 -12.70
N TYR A 182 -14.85 1.83 -13.45
CA TYR A 182 -13.91 1.78 -14.57
C TYR A 182 -14.53 1.08 -15.76
N LEU A 183 -14.26 1.61 -16.95
CA LEU A 183 -14.55 0.95 -18.21
C LEU A 183 -13.25 0.42 -18.80
N PHE A 184 -12.94 -0.83 -18.50
CA PHE A 184 -11.78 -1.50 -19.07
C PHE A 184 -12.09 -2.00 -20.48
N THR A 185 -11.23 -1.66 -21.43
CA THR A 185 -11.35 -2.09 -22.83
C THR A 185 -10.17 -2.98 -23.18
N PRO A 186 -10.37 -4.28 -23.41
CA PRO A 186 -9.32 -5.16 -23.92
C PRO A 186 -8.86 -4.71 -25.30
N VAL A 187 -7.54 -4.76 -25.52
CA VAL A 187 -6.91 -4.45 -26.80
C VAL A 187 -6.14 -5.67 -27.27
N VAL A 188 -6.46 -6.11 -28.49
CA VAL A 188 -5.78 -7.22 -29.16
C VAL A 188 -4.96 -6.65 -30.32
N PRO A 189 -3.67 -7.03 -30.48
CA PRO A 189 -2.87 -6.63 -31.61
C PRO A 189 -3.56 -6.98 -32.94
N GLY A 190 -3.51 -6.07 -33.89
CA GLY A 190 -4.12 -6.25 -35.20
C GLY A 190 -5.62 -5.96 -35.27
N SER A 191 -6.28 -5.69 -34.15
CA SER A 191 -7.71 -5.33 -34.08
C SER A 191 -7.89 -3.86 -33.72
N GLU A 192 -9.02 -3.31 -34.16
CA GLU A 192 -9.47 -1.99 -33.71
C GLU A 192 -10.21 -2.12 -32.36
N SER A 193 -9.95 -1.19 -31.44
CA SER A 193 -10.65 -1.10 -30.16
C SER A 193 -10.99 0.36 -29.84
N VAL A 194 -12.11 0.60 -29.18
CA VAL A 194 -12.50 1.93 -28.74
C VAL A 194 -12.77 1.91 -27.24
N ALA A 195 -11.96 2.62 -26.48
CA ALA A 195 -12.17 2.84 -25.06
C ALA A 195 -12.95 4.11 -24.80
N PHE A 196 -13.83 4.07 -23.82
CA PHE A 196 -14.61 5.22 -23.38
C PHE A 196 -14.28 5.56 -21.92
N SER A 197 -14.35 6.86 -21.60
CA SER A 197 -14.39 7.28 -20.19
C SER A 197 -15.69 6.82 -19.51
N ASN A 198 -15.69 6.80 -18.18
CA ASN A 198 -16.83 6.36 -17.39
C ASN A 198 -18.13 7.11 -17.75
N ASN A 199 -18.04 8.42 -18.01
CA ASN A 199 -19.16 9.25 -18.41
C ASN A 199 -19.41 9.25 -19.92
N ARG A 200 -18.60 8.51 -20.69
CA ARG A 200 -18.60 8.46 -22.16
C ARG A 200 -18.39 9.82 -22.84
N ASN A 201 -17.86 10.81 -22.13
CA ASN A 201 -17.54 12.14 -22.67
C ASN A 201 -16.25 12.15 -23.51
N CYS A 202 -15.38 11.18 -23.26
CA CYS A 202 -14.12 11.00 -23.98
C CYS A 202 -14.04 9.57 -24.54
N SER A 203 -13.40 9.43 -25.69
CA SER A 203 -13.06 8.13 -26.25
C SER A 203 -11.67 8.15 -26.87
N VAL A 204 -11.01 6.99 -26.83
CA VAL A 204 -9.73 6.75 -27.49
C VAL A 204 -9.87 5.54 -28.39
N LYS A 205 -9.51 5.73 -29.65
CA LYS A 205 -9.51 4.66 -30.66
C LYS A 205 -8.09 4.10 -30.81
N ALA A 206 -7.93 2.82 -30.53
CA ALA A 206 -6.71 2.08 -30.83
C ALA A 206 -6.87 1.43 -32.21
N LEU A 207 -6.00 1.81 -33.14
CA LEU A 207 -5.97 1.24 -34.50
C LEU A 207 -5.22 -0.09 -34.51
N PRO A 208 -5.42 -0.93 -35.54
CA PRO A 208 -4.61 -2.12 -35.74
C PRO A 208 -3.12 -1.77 -35.75
N GLY A 209 -2.32 -2.49 -34.96
CA GLY A 209 -0.89 -2.24 -34.81
C GLY A 209 -0.50 -1.15 -33.79
N SER A 210 -1.46 -0.51 -33.11
CA SER A 210 -1.16 0.42 -32.01
C SER A 210 -0.53 -0.26 -30.80
N PHE A 211 -0.74 -1.56 -30.65
CA PHE A 211 -0.19 -2.38 -29.57
C PHE A 211 0.48 -3.61 -30.13
N TYR A 212 1.60 -4.02 -29.52
CA TYR A 212 2.37 -5.20 -29.93
C TYR A 212 1.91 -6.49 -29.25
N GLN A 213 1.13 -6.36 -28.16
CA GLN A 213 0.63 -7.46 -27.36
C GLN A 213 -0.76 -7.14 -26.80
N ASN A 214 -1.44 -8.18 -26.30
CA ASN A 214 -2.70 -7.99 -25.58
C ASN A 214 -2.49 -7.05 -24.41
N SER A 215 -3.38 -6.09 -24.27
CA SER A 215 -3.34 -5.08 -23.23
C SER A 215 -4.74 -4.67 -22.82
N VAL A 216 -4.83 -3.75 -21.87
CA VAL A 216 -6.09 -3.14 -21.42
C VAL A 216 -5.90 -1.64 -21.37
N ILE A 217 -6.86 -0.89 -21.85
CA ILE A 217 -6.91 0.56 -21.71
C ILE A 217 -8.16 0.99 -20.95
N TRP A 218 -8.04 2.09 -20.25
CA TRP A 218 -9.13 2.80 -19.57
C TRP A 218 -8.84 4.30 -19.63
N ILE A 219 -9.86 5.11 -19.40
CA ILE A 219 -9.73 6.58 -19.42
C ILE A 219 -10.18 7.10 -18.07
N ASP A 220 -9.24 7.72 -17.35
CA ASP A 220 -9.52 8.43 -16.10
C ASP A 220 -9.84 9.90 -16.40
N GLU A 221 -10.99 10.36 -15.93
CA GLU A 221 -11.35 11.77 -16.00
C GLU A 221 -10.81 12.48 -14.76
N VAL A 222 -9.77 13.29 -14.94
CA VAL A 222 -9.21 14.09 -13.85
C VAL A 222 -9.94 15.44 -13.81
N ALA A 223 -10.60 15.72 -12.70
CA ALA A 223 -11.16 17.06 -12.47
C ALA A 223 -10.01 18.06 -12.30
N THR A 224 -9.76 18.89 -13.32
CA THR A 224 -8.80 19.99 -13.20
C THR A 224 -9.48 21.18 -12.54
N SER A 225 -8.95 21.66 -11.42
CA SER A 225 -9.39 22.91 -10.77
C SER A 225 -8.84 24.18 -11.46
N ALA A 226 -8.17 24.03 -12.59
CA ALA A 226 -7.65 25.17 -13.32
C ALA A 226 -8.76 25.83 -14.17
N PRO A 227 -9.03 27.12 -13.99
CA PRO A 227 -9.93 27.83 -14.89
C PRO A 227 -9.33 27.81 -16.31
N VAL A 228 -10.11 27.28 -17.25
CA VAL A 228 -9.79 27.43 -18.66
C VAL A 228 -9.83 28.94 -18.95
N LYS A 229 -8.69 29.53 -19.30
CA LYS A 229 -8.60 30.93 -19.76
C LYS A 229 -9.03 31.03 -21.20
#